data_e2704c49b5c5b76d52906ddb20ef1cb2
#
_entry.id   e2704c49b5c5b76d52906ddb20ef1cb2
#
_cell.length_a   1.000
_cell.length_b   1.000
_cell.length_c   1.000
_cell.angle_alpha   90.00
_cell.angle_beta   90.00
_cell.angle_gamma   90.00
#
_symmetry.space_group_name_H-M   'P 1'
#
loop_
_entity.id
_entity.type
_entity.pdbx_description
1 polymer ?
#
loop_
_entity_poly.entity_id
_entity_poly.type
_entity_poly.pdbx_seq_one_letter_code
_entity_poly.pdbx_strand_id
1 'polypeptide(L)'
;MLRHVGGRLFLFLFRGNMMSKTPFSLSRRQLLLSGAALGGAWVVPGLRNAVWAAGSDAPEKNTVRVGFIPLTDCAPVVMASVKGFDKKYGLTLQVSKEASWAAVRDKLTSGELDAAHVLYGMIYALQLGVAGPQHDMANLMTLNHNGQAITLSNQLKASGVTDAASLKKAVDSQAKGHFTFAHTFPTSTHAMWLYYWLANAGINPFEEVRTVVVPPPQMVMNMKIGNMSGFCVGEPWNQRAISDNIGFTAATSQQIWPEHPEKILGTRAQWVNENPNTARALTAAVLEAARWIDASDDNRRETAQVLAGRAWINTKVETLQGRMLGQYQNGLGQSWQDTHPMRFFGDGKVSFPWLSDGMWFLTQMKRWGLLTDDPDYLAVARQINRIDIYKQAASAVGQIALPATEMRSSTLIDGKVWDGSDPAAYAASFAIKH
;
A
#
# COMPACT_ATOMS: atom_id res chain seq x y z
N MET A 1 -26.90 -2.99 -60.59
CA MET A 1 -27.39 -4.24 -61.18
C MET A 1 -28.20 -4.99 -60.15
N LEU A 2 -29.47 -5.12 -60.44
CA LEU A 2 -30.50 -5.82 -59.69
C LEU A 2 -30.21 -7.32 -59.52
N ARG A 3 -30.64 -7.94 -58.42
CA ARG A 3 -31.70 -8.97 -58.42
C ARG A 3 -32.13 -9.35 -56.99
N HIS A 4 -33.40 -9.15 -56.80
CA HIS A 4 -34.33 -9.77 -55.86
C HIS A 4 -34.47 -11.30 -56.05
N VAL A 5 -34.95 -12.01 -55.02
CA VAL A 5 -35.97 -13.08 -54.93
C VAL A 5 -35.87 -13.62 -53.48
N GLY A 6 -36.80 -13.69 -52.59
CA GLY A 6 -38.27 -13.87 -52.68
C GLY A 6 -38.70 -15.09 -51.87
N GLY A 7 -39.41 -14.84 -50.75
CA GLY A 7 -40.60 -15.58 -50.35
C GLY A 7 -40.45 -16.88 -49.54
N ARG A 8 -41.03 -17.03 -48.39
CA ARG A 8 -42.39 -17.48 -48.09
C ARG A 8 -42.67 -17.66 -46.59
N LEU A 9 -43.74 -17.11 -46.22
CA LEU A 9 -44.51 -17.24 -44.98
C LEU A 9 -45.11 -18.68 -44.87
N PHE A 10 -45.06 -19.29 -43.68
CA PHE A 10 -45.99 -20.37 -43.33
C PHE A 10 -46.61 -20.15 -41.98
N LEU A 11 -47.90 -19.84 -42.03
CA LEU A 11 -48.84 -19.77 -40.90
C LEU A 11 -49.34 -21.20 -40.64
N PHE A 12 -49.28 -21.65 -39.37
CA PHE A 12 -50.12 -22.77 -38.94
C PHE A 12 -50.96 -22.34 -37.72
N LEU A 13 -52.22 -22.22 -37.99
CA LEU A 13 -53.31 -22.17 -37.03
C LEU A 13 -53.61 -23.59 -36.52
N PHE A 14 -53.69 -23.76 -35.19
CA PHE A 14 -54.49 -24.82 -34.61
C PHE A 14 -55.38 -24.27 -33.47
N ARG A 15 -56.66 -24.60 -33.62
CA ARG A 15 -57.80 -24.26 -32.79
C ARG A 15 -57.78 -25.03 -31.46
N GLY A 16 -58.19 -24.40 -30.46
CA GLY A 16 -58.73 -24.54 -29.17
C GLY A 16 -59.31 -25.84 -28.64
N ASN A 17 -59.22 -25.94 -27.33
CA ASN A 17 -60.30 -26.50 -26.52
C ASN A 17 -60.32 -25.82 -25.14
N MET A 18 -61.48 -25.27 -24.82
CA MET A 18 -61.78 -24.75 -23.48
C MET A 18 -62.10 -25.93 -22.55
N MET A 19 -61.49 -25.93 -21.34
CA MET A 19 -62.09 -26.60 -20.19
C MET A 19 -61.92 -25.77 -18.94
N SER A 20 -63.02 -25.60 -18.28
CA SER A 20 -63.49 -24.92 -17.08
C SER A 20 -62.49 -24.60 -15.97
N LYS A 21 -62.62 -23.37 -15.50
CA LYS A 21 -62.06 -22.81 -14.29
C LYS A 21 -62.77 -23.31 -13.04
N THR A 22 -62.00 -23.79 -12.04
CA THR A 22 -62.40 -23.67 -10.64
C THR A 22 -61.32 -22.91 -9.89
N PRO A 23 -61.63 -21.89 -9.05
CA PRO A 23 -60.63 -21.14 -8.34
C PRO A 23 -60.24 -21.85 -7.03
N PHE A 24 -59.00 -22.28 -6.93
CA PHE A 24 -58.38 -22.67 -5.62
C PHE A 24 -58.02 -21.44 -4.87
N SER A 25 -58.78 -21.11 -3.82
CA SER A 25 -58.39 -20.11 -2.84
C SER A 25 -57.51 -20.75 -1.78
N LEU A 26 -56.22 -20.47 -1.81
CA LEU A 26 -55.30 -20.79 -0.72
C LEU A 26 -55.46 -19.75 0.39
N SER A 27 -55.73 -20.20 1.62
CA SER A 27 -55.82 -19.32 2.79
C SER A 27 -54.46 -18.72 3.14
N ARG A 28 -54.48 -17.49 3.67
CA ARG A 28 -53.25 -16.77 4.12
C ARG A 28 -52.34 -17.59 5.06
N ARG A 29 -52.87 -18.60 5.73
CA ARG A 29 -52.14 -19.49 6.64
C ARG A 29 -51.34 -20.57 5.91
N GLN A 30 -51.72 -20.95 4.69
CA GLN A 30 -50.98 -21.91 3.86
C GLN A 30 -49.85 -21.26 3.03
N LEU A 31 -49.95 -19.94 2.78
CA LEU A 31 -48.86 -19.17 2.16
C LEU A 31 -47.71 -18.90 3.12
N LEU A 32 -47.94 -18.92 4.43
CA LEU A 32 -46.87 -18.71 5.43
C LEU A 32 -46.07 -20.00 5.76
N LEU A 33 -46.59 -21.17 5.44
CA LEU A 33 -45.90 -22.44 5.66
C LEU A 33 -45.14 -22.97 4.45
N SER A 34 -45.37 -22.44 3.24
CA SER A 34 -44.62 -22.82 2.03
C SER A 34 -43.47 -21.85 1.68
N GLY A 35 -43.33 -20.74 2.44
CA GLY A 35 -42.20 -19.81 2.29
C GLY A 35 -40.90 -20.21 3.00
N ALA A 36 -40.90 -21.29 3.81
CA ALA A 36 -39.76 -21.70 4.62
C ALA A 36 -38.87 -22.78 4.00
N ALA A 37 -39.14 -23.24 2.76
CA ALA A 37 -38.43 -24.38 2.19
C ALA A 37 -37.69 -24.13 0.84
N LEU A 38 -37.56 -22.89 0.38
CA LEU A 38 -36.80 -22.59 -0.85
C LEU A 38 -35.83 -21.40 -0.72
N GLY A 39 -35.36 -21.14 0.50
CA GLY A 39 -34.14 -20.36 0.74
C GLY A 39 -32.93 -21.28 0.65
N GLY A 40 -32.66 -21.86 -0.52
CA GLY A 40 -31.40 -22.50 -0.79
C GLY A 40 -30.30 -21.42 -0.79
N ALA A 41 -29.74 -21.14 0.38
CA ALA A 41 -28.50 -20.41 0.48
C ALA A 41 -27.47 -21.13 -0.38
N TRP A 42 -27.03 -20.50 -1.45
CA TRP A 42 -25.83 -20.92 -2.16
C TRP A 42 -24.67 -20.73 -1.19
N VAL A 43 -24.40 -21.78 -0.40
CA VAL A 43 -23.25 -21.83 0.49
C VAL A 43 -22.02 -21.94 -0.39
N VAL A 44 -21.33 -20.82 -0.59
CA VAL A 44 -20.00 -20.80 -1.20
C VAL A 44 -19.13 -21.73 -0.36
N PRO A 45 -18.54 -22.80 -0.91
CA PRO A 45 -17.65 -23.68 -0.16
C PRO A 45 -16.49 -22.83 0.40
N GLY A 46 -16.29 -22.84 1.71
CA GLY A 46 -15.27 -22.05 2.39
C GLY A 46 -15.78 -21.03 3.40
N LEU A 47 -17.05 -20.58 3.32
CA LEU A 47 -17.61 -19.62 4.29
C LEU A 47 -18.11 -20.27 5.61
N ARG A 48 -18.15 -21.61 5.72
CA ARG A 48 -18.69 -22.30 6.90
C ARG A 48 -17.89 -22.06 8.20
N ASN A 49 -16.66 -21.55 8.10
CA ASN A 49 -15.79 -21.24 9.24
C ASN A 49 -15.46 -19.75 9.36
N ALA A 50 -16.20 -18.85 8.71
CA ALA A 50 -15.95 -17.43 8.83
C ALA A 50 -16.31 -16.94 10.23
N VAL A 51 -15.42 -16.17 10.85
CA VAL A 51 -15.56 -15.66 12.22
C VAL A 51 -16.82 -14.78 12.36
N TRP A 52 -17.23 -14.08 11.28
CA TRP A 52 -18.39 -13.19 11.24
C TRP A 52 -19.34 -13.49 10.07
N ALA A 53 -19.55 -14.77 9.75
CA ALA A 53 -20.38 -15.17 8.60
C ALA A 53 -21.88 -14.92 8.80
N ALA A 54 -22.33 -14.68 10.03
CA ALA A 54 -23.73 -14.42 10.36
C ALA A 54 -23.85 -13.60 11.65
N GLY A 55 -24.95 -12.85 11.80
CA GLY A 55 -25.24 -12.02 12.97
C GLY A 55 -24.99 -10.54 12.74
N SER A 56 -25.05 -9.72 13.82
CA SER A 56 -24.85 -8.25 13.78
C SER A 56 -23.43 -7.84 13.39
N ASP A 57 -22.47 -8.76 13.46
CA ASP A 57 -21.04 -8.55 13.16
C ASP A 57 -20.64 -8.99 11.75
N ALA A 58 -21.58 -9.47 10.94
CA ALA A 58 -21.32 -9.86 9.55
C ALA A 58 -20.89 -8.64 8.72
N PRO A 59 -19.94 -8.81 7.79
CA PRO A 59 -19.57 -7.75 6.85
C PRO A 59 -20.80 -7.24 6.05
N GLU A 60 -20.92 -5.93 5.90
CA GLU A 60 -21.95 -5.28 5.08
C GLU A 60 -21.79 -5.62 3.60
N LYS A 61 -20.52 -5.85 3.18
CA LYS A 61 -20.12 -6.28 1.84
C LYS A 61 -19.22 -7.50 1.93
N ASN A 62 -19.53 -8.53 1.16
CA ASN A 62 -18.70 -9.74 1.08
C ASN A 62 -17.55 -9.61 0.07
N THR A 63 -17.65 -8.69 -0.89
CA THR A 63 -16.63 -8.45 -1.90
C THR A 63 -16.00 -7.09 -1.66
N VAL A 64 -14.65 -7.05 -1.57
CA VAL A 64 -13.87 -5.83 -1.37
C VAL A 64 -12.82 -5.71 -2.47
N ARG A 65 -12.83 -4.58 -3.19
CA ARG A 65 -11.88 -4.28 -4.27
C ARG A 65 -10.67 -3.58 -3.68
N VAL A 66 -9.50 -4.23 -3.76
CA VAL A 66 -8.26 -3.72 -3.15
C VAL A 66 -7.20 -3.54 -4.22
N GLY A 67 -6.77 -2.29 -4.44
CA GLY A 67 -5.70 -1.97 -5.39
C GLY A 67 -4.30 -2.14 -4.78
N PHE A 68 -3.31 -2.51 -5.61
CA PHE A 68 -1.91 -2.53 -5.20
C PHE A 68 -0.96 -2.13 -6.33
N ILE A 69 0.20 -1.62 -5.98
CA ILE A 69 1.33 -1.42 -6.89
C ILE A 69 2.31 -2.60 -6.74
N PRO A 70 2.93 -3.09 -7.84
CA PRO A 70 3.84 -4.24 -7.80
C PRO A 70 5.17 -3.91 -7.08
N LEU A 71 5.12 -3.99 -5.77
CA LEU A 71 6.17 -3.79 -4.78
C LEU A 71 6.10 -4.93 -3.75
N THR A 72 7.22 -5.29 -3.13
CA THR A 72 7.26 -6.37 -2.14
C THR A 72 6.32 -6.10 -0.96
N ASP A 73 6.12 -4.84 -0.61
CA ASP A 73 5.28 -4.39 0.50
C ASP A 73 3.76 -4.56 0.27
N CYS A 74 3.32 -4.98 -0.93
CA CYS A 74 1.94 -5.43 -1.15
C CYS A 74 1.65 -6.82 -0.55
N ALA A 75 2.67 -7.50 -0.02
CA ALA A 75 2.60 -8.87 0.48
C ALA A 75 1.41 -9.17 1.40
N PRO A 76 1.09 -8.37 2.43
CA PRO A 76 -0.02 -8.68 3.33
C PRO A 76 -1.38 -8.71 2.60
N VAL A 77 -1.61 -7.79 1.67
CA VAL A 77 -2.86 -7.71 0.89
C VAL A 77 -2.98 -8.90 -0.06
N VAL A 78 -1.91 -9.24 -0.77
CA VAL A 78 -1.89 -10.37 -1.71
C VAL A 78 -2.06 -11.69 -0.96
N MET A 79 -1.30 -11.89 0.12
CA MET A 79 -1.36 -13.14 0.89
C MET A 79 -2.68 -13.31 1.64
N ALA A 80 -3.36 -12.22 2.03
CA ALA A 80 -4.69 -12.29 2.60
C ALA A 80 -5.69 -12.99 1.66
N SER A 81 -5.60 -12.71 0.36
CA SER A 81 -6.42 -13.37 -0.68
C SER A 81 -5.91 -14.78 -1.03
N VAL A 82 -4.59 -14.92 -1.28
CA VAL A 82 -4.01 -16.18 -1.77
C VAL A 82 -4.10 -17.30 -0.74
N LYS A 83 -3.89 -16.98 0.55
CA LYS A 83 -3.98 -17.96 1.66
C LYS A 83 -5.41 -18.14 2.18
N GLY A 84 -6.37 -17.37 1.65
CA GLY A 84 -7.78 -17.46 2.05
C GLY A 84 -8.10 -16.88 3.43
N PHE A 85 -7.22 -16.01 3.97
CA PHE A 85 -7.53 -15.32 5.23
C PHE A 85 -8.76 -14.42 5.09
N ASP A 86 -9.00 -13.85 3.90
CA ASP A 86 -10.22 -13.12 3.59
C ASP A 86 -11.48 -13.96 3.79
N LYS A 87 -11.46 -15.23 3.37
CA LYS A 87 -12.59 -16.16 3.52
C LYS A 87 -12.92 -16.45 4.97
N LYS A 88 -11.89 -16.53 5.82
CA LYS A 88 -12.06 -16.73 7.27
C LYS A 88 -12.91 -15.61 7.90
N TYR A 89 -12.81 -14.39 7.38
CA TYR A 89 -13.55 -13.21 7.85
C TYR A 89 -14.77 -12.88 7.01
N GLY A 90 -15.26 -13.80 6.18
CA GLY A 90 -16.48 -13.64 5.39
C GLY A 90 -16.33 -12.77 4.14
N LEU A 91 -15.10 -12.51 3.69
CA LEU A 91 -14.80 -11.66 2.55
C LEU A 91 -14.31 -12.43 1.32
N THR A 92 -14.41 -11.78 0.19
CA THR A 92 -13.71 -12.12 -1.06
C THR A 92 -12.96 -10.89 -1.52
N LEU A 93 -11.62 -10.90 -1.41
CA LEU A 93 -10.81 -9.81 -1.91
C LEU A 93 -10.62 -9.91 -3.43
N GLN A 94 -11.01 -8.87 -4.14
CA GLN A 94 -10.67 -8.66 -5.53
C GLN A 94 -9.43 -7.77 -5.59
N VAL A 95 -8.25 -8.40 -5.66
CA VAL A 95 -6.97 -7.70 -5.61
C VAL A 95 -6.53 -7.34 -7.01
N SER A 96 -6.41 -6.05 -7.33
CA SER A 96 -6.05 -5.53 -8.67
C SER A 96 -4.71 -4.82 -8.68
N LYS A 97 -3.90 -5.15 -9.71
CA LYS A 97 -2.62 -4.47 -9.96
C LYS A 97 -2.88 -3.15 -10.67
N GLU A 98 -2.39 -2.06 -10.07
CA GLU A 98 -2.54 -0.72 -10.59
C GLU A 98 -1.27 -0.24 -11.32
N ALA A 99 -1.45 0.65 -12.30
CA ALA A 99 -0.37 1.10 -13.18
C ALA A 99 0.54 2.16 -12.52
N SER A 100 -0.01 2.98 -11.62
CA SER A 100 0.69 4.08 -10.97
C SER A 100 0.00 4.51 -9.69
N TRP A 101 0.71 5.26 -8.84
CA TRP A 101 0.13 5.85 -7.63
C TRP A 101 -0.97 6.87 -7.92
N ALA A 102 -0.89 7.58 -9.05
CA ALA A 102 -1.98 8.45 -9.50
C ALA A 102 -3.24 7.64 -9.79
N ALA A 103 -3.13 6.48 -10.47
CA ALA A 103 -4.26 5.59 -10.71
C ALA A 103 -4.86 5.05 -9.39
N VAL A 104 -4.02 4.66 -8.42
CA VAL A 104 -4.49 4.25 -7.08
C VAL A 104 -5.26 5.38 -6.41
N ARG A 105 -4.71 6.60 -6.39
CA ARG A 105 -5.38 7.79 -5.84
C ARG A 105 -6.75 8.00 -6.46
N ASP A 106 -6.81 8.07 -7.79
CA ASP A 106 -8.03 8.42 -8.53
C ASP A 106 -9.12 7.35 -8.35
N LYS A 107 -8.75 6.07 -8.41
CA LYS A 107 -9.66 4.95 -8.18
C LYS A 107 -10.13 4.85 -6.73
N LEU A 108 -9.28 5.18 -5.77
CA LEU A 108 -9.65 5.18 -4.36
C LEU A 108 -10.61 6.33 -4.05
N THR A 109 -10.34 7.55 -4.55
CA THR A 109 -11.18 8.73 -4.32
C THR A 109 -12.51 8.65 -5.06
N SER A 110 -12.55 8.06 -6.27
CA SER A 110 -13.79 7.83 -7.03
C SER A 110 -14.65 6.69 -6.47
N GLY A 111 -14.08 5.81 -5.65
CA GLY A 111 -14.77 4.62 -5.14
C GLY A 111 -14.74 3.43 -6.11
N GLU A 112 -13.95 3.46 -7.17
CA GLU A 112 -13.67 2.28 -8.00
C GLU A 112 -12.93 1.21 -7.19
N LEU A 113 -12.02 1.62 -6.29
CA LEU A 113 -11.44 0.79 -5.25
C LEU A 113 -12.12 1.08 -3.90
N ASP A 114 -12.36 0.04 -3.13
CA ASP A 114 -12.86 0.13 -1.75
C ASP A 114 -11.71 0.46 -0.79
N ALA A 115 -10.55 -0.18 -0.98
CA ALA A 115 -9.32 0.06 -0.22
C ALA A 115 -8.08 -0.13 -1.12
N ALA A 116 -6.90 0.23 -0.64
CA ALA A 116 -5.66 0.01 -1.37
C ALA A 116 -4.45 -0.18 -0.42
N HIS A 117 -3.48 -0.97 -0.88
CA HIS A 117 -2.09 -0.83 -0.49
C HIS A 117 -1.62 0.51 -1.02
N VAL A 118 -1.36 1.47 -0.14
CA VAL A 118 -1.14 2.87 -0.54
C VAL A 118 -0.02 3.54 0.24
N LEU A 119 0.56 4.58 -0.35
CA LEU A 119 1.58 5.42 0.26
C LEU A 119 1.06 6.13 1.52
N TYR A 120 1.81 6.05 2.62
CA TYR A 120 1.43 6.68 3.88
C TYR A 120 1.11 8.16 3.69
N GLY A 121 2.06 8.93 3.15
CA GLY A 121 1.90 10.38 2.96
C GLY A 121 0.80 10.77 1.96
N MET A 122 0.43 9.91 1.00
CA MET A 122 -0.64 10.21 0.04
C MET A 122 -2.00 10.37 0.73
N ILE A 123 -2.32 9.51 1.69
CA ILE A 123 -3.59 9.57 2.43
C ILE A 123 -3.68 10.86 3.24
N TYR A 124 -2.58 11.25 3.90
CA TYR A 124 -2.50 12.50 4.63
C TYR A 124 -2.58 13.74 3.72
N ALA A 125 -1.94 13.66 2.55
CA ALA A 125 -2.02 14.73 1.55
C ALA A 125 -3.44 14.90 0.99
N LEU A 126 -4.15 13.81 0.70
CA LEU A 126 -5.55 13.85 0.26
C LEU A 126 -6.47 14.42 1.35
N GLN A 127 -6.26 14.09 2.63
CA GLN A 127 -7.01 14.63 3.76
C GLN A 127 -6.90 16.16 3.85
N LEU A 128 -5.75 16.71 3.49
CA LEU A 128 -5.50 18.16 3.55
C LEU A 128 -5.61 18.88 2.19
N GLY A 129 -5.99 18.18 1.12
CA GLY A 129 -6.11 18.77 -0.21
C GLY A 129 -4.76 19.12 -0.87
N VAL A 130 -3.64 18.57 -0.38
CA VAL A 130 -2.29 18.86 -0.92
C VAL A 130 -2.07 18.22 -2.30
N ALA A 131 -2.64 17.04 -2.54
CA ALA A 131 -2.43 16.27 -3.78
C ALA A 131 -3.60 16.38 -4.77
N GLY A 132 -4.48 17.36 -4.61
CA GLY A 132 -5.70 17.57 -5.38
C GLY A 132 -6.87 17.97 -4.47
N PRO A 133 -8.12 17.74 -4.88
CA PRO A 133 -9.27 18.00 -4.02
C PRO A 133 -9.17 17.25 -2.70
N GLN A 134 -9.62 17.89 -1.63
CA GLN A 134 -9.66 17.30 -0.30
C GLN A 134 -10.65 16.13 -0.27
N HIS A 135 -10.24 15.02 0.37
CA HIS A 135 -11.06 13.84 0.62
C HIS A 135 -10.83 13.36 2.04
N ASP A 136 -11.91 13.04 2.75
CA ASP A 136 -11.81 12.41 4.07
C ASP A 136 -11.33 10.97 3.92
N MET A 137 -10.14 10.72 4.43
CA MET A 137 -9.41 9.46 4.27
C MET A 137 -9.31 8.69 5.59
N ALA A 138 -9.00 7.41 5.47
CA ALA A 138 -8.79 6.53 6.62
C ALA A 138 -7.60 5.61 6.38
N ASN A 139 -6.81 5.40 7.42
CA ASN A 139 -5.77 4.38 7.54
C ASN A 139 -6.25 3.30 8.50
N LEU A 140 -6.41 2.08 8.01
CA LEU A 140 -6.88 0.95 8.81
C LEU A 140 -5.74 0.25 9.56
N MET A 141 -4.54 0.20 8.96
CA MET A 141 -3.32 -0.35 9.55
C MET A 141 -2.09 0.02 8.73
N THR A 142 -0.92 -0.02 9.34
CA THR A 142 0.36 -0.01 8.62
C THR A 142 0.63 -1.41 8.04
N LEU A 143 1.05 -1.50 6.77
CA LEU A 143 1.27 -2.77 6.08
C LEU A 143 2.69 -3.31 6.25
N ASN A 144 3.68 -2.40 6.37
CA ASN A 144 5.07 -2.79 6.59
C ASN A 144 5.90 -1.64 7.17
N HIS A 145 7.02 -2.04 7.78
CA HIS A 145 8.14 -1.16 8.07
C HIS A 145 9.32 -1.49 7.16
N ASN A 146 10.17 -0.48 6.87
CA ASN A 146 11.37 -0.60 6.07
C ASN A 146 11.11 -1.06 4.61
N GLY A 147 12.15 -1.46 3.89
CA GLY A 147 12.03 -2.11 2.57
C GLY A 147 12.09 -1.17 1.39
N GLN A 148 12.73 -0.01 1.54
CA GLN A 148 13.09 0.89 0.45
C GLN A 148 14.60 1.12 0.41
N ALA A 149 15.07 1.71 -0.67
CA ALA A 149 16.45 2.16 -0.77
C ALA A 149 16.61 3.33 -1.73
N ILE A 150 17.73 4.04 -1.57
CA ILE A 150 18.24 5.00 -2.53
C ILE A 150 19.28 4.29 -3.36
N THR A 151 18.97 4.14 -4.64
CA THR A 151 19.81 3.48 -5.64
C THR A 151 20.38 4.52 -6.59
N LEU A 152 21.69 4.51 -6.75
CA LEU A 152 22.42 5.37 -7.68
C LEU A 152 22.91 4.56 -8.89
N SER A 153 23.07 5.22 -10.04
CA SER A 153 23.50 4.58 -11.29
C SER A 153 24.98 4.15 -11.25
N ASN A 154 25.32 3.10 -11.98
CA ASN A 154 26.70 2.72 -12.18
C ASN A 154 27.52 3.78 -12.96
N GLN A 155 26.87 4.72 -13.65
CA GLN A 155 27.53 5.88 -14.23
C GLN A 155 28.08 6.81 -13.15
N LEU A 156 27.30 7.08 -12.08
CA LEU A 156 27.79 7.80 -10.90
C LEU A 156 28.94 7.04 -10.20
N LYS A 157 28.82 5.71 -10.06
CA LYS A 157 29.91 4.88 -9.53
C LYS A 157 31.20 5.03 -10.33
N ALA A 158 31.12 5.03 -11.65
CA ALA A 158 32.28 5.21 -12.53
C ALA A 158 32.95 6.58 -12.38
N SER A 159 32.20 7.62 -11.93
CA SER A 159 32.73 8.94 -11.60
C SER A 159 33.16 9.09 -10.13
N GLY A 160 33.24 7.98 -9.37
CA GLY A 160 33.73 7.96 -7.99
C GLY A 160 32.67 8.21 -6.92
N VAL A 161 31.39 8.24 -7.26
CA VAL A 161 30.28 8.40 -6.30
C VAL A 161 29.89 7.04 -5.75
N THR A 162 30.01 6.85 -4.44
CA THR A 162 29.66 5.59 -3.73
C THR A 162 28.75 5.80 -2.52
N ASP A 163 28.64 7.04 -2.05
CA ASP A 163 27.89 7.42 -0.85
C ASP A 163 27.37 8.87 -0.94
N ALA A 164 26.71 9.32 0.12
CA ALA A 164 26.15 10.68 0.21
C ALA A 164 27.22 11.77 0.16
N ALA A 165 28.38 11.56 0.78
CA ALA A 165 29.45 12.56 0.81
C ALA A 165 30.13 12.73 -0.54
N SER A 166 30.41 11.66 -1.26
CA SER A 166 30.93 11.71 -2.64
C SER A 166 29.90 12.24 -3.62
N LEU A 167 28.60 11.96 -3.40
CA LEU A 167 27.53 12.58 -4.20
C LEU A 167 27.49 14.10 -4.00
N LYS A 168 27.61 14.60 -2.76
CA LYS A 168 27.66 16.05 -2.50
C LYS A 168 28.80 16.73 -3.27
N LYS A 169 30.01 16.16 -3.23
CA LYS A 169 31.15 16.67 -4.00
C LYS A 169 30.86 16.70 -5.50
N ALA A 170 30.21 15.65 -6.03
CA ALA A 170 29.84 15.61 -7.43
C ALA A 170 28.80 16.68 -7.75
N VAL A 171 27.79 16.90 -6.91
CA VAL A 171 26.77 17.95 -7.08
C VAL A 171 27.43 19.33 -7.09
N ASP A 172 28.33 19.60 -6.14
CA ASP A 172 29.02 20.90 -6.03
C ASP A 172 29.91 21.21 -7.22
N SER A 173 30.39 20.19 -7.93
CA SER A 173 31.26 20.32 -9.11
C SER A 173 30.50 20.56 -10.42
N GLN A 174 29.16 20.49 -10.41
CA GLN A 174 28.32 20.57 -11.60
C GLN A 174 27.34 21.74 -11.52
N ALA A 175 26.74 22.09 -12.64
CA ALA A 175 25.66 23.07 -12.67
C ALA A 175 24.44 22.56 -11.91
N LYS A 176 23.70 23.46 -11.26
CA LYS A 176 22.44 23.14 -10.58
C LYS A 176 21.49 22.39 -11.53
N GLY A 177 20.87 21.33 -11.02
CA GLY A 177 19.97 20.49 -11.80
C GLY A 177 20.65 19.56 -12.81
N HIS A 178 21.98 19.40 -12.76
CA HIS A 178 22.69 18.42 -13.60
C HIS A 178 22.24 16.99 -13.29
N PHE A 179 22.16 16.63 -12.02
CA PHE A 179 21.70 15.30 -11.60
C PHE A 179 20.18 15.25 -11.46
N THR A 180 19.59 14.16 -11.93
CA THR A 180 18.15 13.92 -11.83
C THR A 180 17.90 12.68 -10.96
N PHE A 181 17.06 12.83 -9.96
CA PHE A 181 16.63 11.73 -9.07
C PHE A 181 15.13 11.46 -9.21
N ALA A 182 14.74 10.19 -9.19
CA ALA A 182 13.34 9.84 -9.29
C ALA A 182 12.78 9.36 -7.94
N HIS A 183 11.52 9.69 -7.72
CA HIS A 183 10.66 9.13 -6.69
C HIS A 183 9.31 8.75 -7.32
N THR A 184 8.40 8.16 -6.56
CA THR A 184 7.21 7.55 -7.15
C THR A 184 5.97 8.44 -7.13
N PHE A 185 5.93 9.43 -6.24
CA PHE A 185 4.84 10.39 -6.10
C PHE A 185 5.30 11.56 -5.19
N PRO A 186 4.83 12.81 -5.39
CA PRO A 186 5.35 13.98 -4.65
C PRO A 186 5.21 13.89 -3.12
N THR A 187 4.11 13.30 -2.63
CA THR A 187 3.85 13.11 -1.18
C THR A 187 4.15 11.69 -0.71
N SER A 188 4.95 10.93 -1.49
CA SER A 188 5.31 9.55 -1.14
C SER A 188 6.35 9.48 -0.04
N THR A 189 6.36 8.35 0.67
CA THR A 189 7.47 7.94 1.53
C THR A 189 8.80 7.99 0.78
N HIS A 190 8.84 7.52 -0.47
CA HIS A 190 10.02 7.55 -1.35
C HIS A 190 10.56 8.96 -1.60
N ALA A 191 9.68 9.96 -1.81
CA ALA A 191 10.09 11.35 -1.95
C ALA A 191 10.67 11.86 -0.62
N MET A 192 10.01 11.57 0.51
CA MET A 192 10.44 12.03 1.83
C MET A 192 11.81 11.44 2.22
N TRP A 193 12.05 10.14 1.95
CA TRP A 193 13.37 9.52 2.19
C TRP A 193 14.45 10.09 1.29
N LEU A 194 14.17 10.29 0.01
CA LEU A 194 15.11 10.89 -0.94
C LEU A 194 15.49 12.31 -0.51
N TYR A 195 14.51 13.14 -0.21
CA TYR A 195 14.74 14.53 0.21
C TYR A 195 15.47 14.61 1.54
N TYR A 196 15.09 13.76 2.50
CA TYR A 196 15.74 13.71 3.82
C TYR A 196 17.22 13.30 3.69
N TRP A 197 17.50 12.25 2.90
CA TRP A 197 18.85 11.76 2.68
C TRP A 197 19.73 12.78 1.94
N LEU A 198 19.21 13.42 0.88
CA LEU A 198 19.91 14.48 0.16
C LEU A 198 20.21 15.66 1.09
N ALA A 199 19.21 16.12 1.85
CA ALA A 199 19.38 17.24 2.79
C ALA A 199 20.36 16.92 3.93
N ASN A 200 20.37 15.66 4.43
CA ASN A 200 21.36 15.22 5.41
C ASN A 200 22.78 15.24 4.86
N ALA A 201 22.96 15.06 3.55
CA ALA A 201 24.24 15.21 2.86
C ALA A 201 24.59 16.69 2.53
N GLY A 202 23.73 17.65 2.90
CA GLY A 202 23.90 19.06 2.56
C GLY A 202 23.47 19.43 1.14
N ILE A 203 22.67 18.59 0.47
CA ILE A 203 22.13 18.83 -0.89
C ILE A 203 20.69 19.32 -0.77
N ASN A 204 20.39 20.52 -1.29
CA ASN A 204 19.00 20.98 -1.36
C ASN A 204 18.29 20.30 -2.54
N PRO A 205 17.28 19.43 -2.28
CA PRO A 205 16.63 18.64 -3.32
C PRO A 205 15.81 19.46 -4.33
N PHE A 206 15.51 20.72 -4.01
CA PHE A 206 14.69 21.61 -4.86
C PHE A 206 15.53 22.64 -5.62
N GLU A 207 16.78 22.88 -5.20
CA GLU A 207 17.63 23.90 -5.81
C GLU A 207 18.83 23.30 -6.57
N GLU A 208 19.46 22.24 -6.04
CA GLU A 208 20.75 21.75 -6.54
C GLU A 208 20.60 20.58 -7.50
N VAL A 209 19.51 19.80 -7.38
CA VAL A 209 19.23 18.65 -8.24
C VAL A 209 17.84 18.77 -8.87
N ARG A 210 17.53 17.91 -9.84
CA ARG A 210 16.17 17.75 -10.36
C ARG A 210 15.53 16.52 -9.76
N THR A 211 14.24 16.60 -9.45
CA THR A 211 13.44 15.44 -9.02
C THR A 211 12.30 15.19 -9.99
N VAL A 212 12.03 13.91 -10.28
CA VAL A 212 11.00 13.49 -11.24
C VAL A 212 10.17 12.34 -10.68
N VAL A 213 8.93 12.24 -11.15
CA VAL A 213 8.04 11.14 -10.76
C VAL A 213 8.12 10.02 -11.80
N VAL A 214 8.43 8.80 -11.34
CA VAL A 214 8.48 7.61 -12.19
C VAL A 214 7.75 6.46 -11.48
N PRO A 215 6.85 5.72 -12.16
CA PRO A 215 6.23 4.52 -11.59
C PRO A 215 7.26 3.46 -11.22
N PRO A 216 7.10 2.73 -10.10
CA PRO A 216 8.08 1.75 -9.62
C PRO A 216 8.59 0.76 -10.67
N PRO A 217 7.75 0.11 -11.50
CA PRO A 217 8.24 -0.86 -12.49
C PRO A 217 9.09 -0.25 -13.61
N GLN A 218 9.08 1.07 -13.75
CA GLN A 218 9.82 1.79 -14.80
C GLN A 218 11.18 2.33 -14.32
N MET A 219 11.45 2.32 -13.00
CA MET A 219 12.66 2.93 -12.40
C MET A 219 13.95 2.38 -13.00
N VAL A 220 14.10 1.06 -13.01
CA VAL A 220 15.33 0.40 -13.46
C VAL A 220 15.61 0.66 -14.94
N MET A 221 14.57 0.61 -15.79
CA MET A 221 14.73 0.87 -17.22
C MET A 221 15.09 2.32 -17.50
N ASN A 222 14.44 3.28 -16.83
CA ASN A 222 14.75 4.70 -16.99
C ASN A 222 16.19 5.02 -16.55
N MET A 223 16.67 4.41 -15.46
CA MET A 223 18.09 4.57 -15.06
C MET A 223 19.05 3.91 -16.05
N LYS A 224 18.69 2.73 -16.59
CA LYS A 224 19.51 2.04 -17.60
C LYS A 224 19.77 2.87 -18.86
N ILE A 225 18.75 3.60 -19.32
CA ILE A 225 18.87 4.46 -20.54
C ILE A 225 19.36 5.88 -20.23
N GLY A 226 19.76 6.16 -18.98
CA GLY A 226 20.38 7.43 -18.60
C GLY A 226 19.43 8.57 -18.31
N ASN A 227 18.12 8.33 -18.16
CA ASN A 227 17.12 9.38 -17.87
C ASN A 227 17.22 9.91 -16.44
N MET A 228 17.93 9.21 -15.55
CA MET A 228 18.12 9.60 -14.15
C MET A 228 19.44 9.11 -13.59
N SER A 229 19.96 9.82 -12.61
CA SER A 229 21.19 9.53 -11.89
C SER A 229 20.98 8.55 -10.73
N GLY A 230 19.76 8.50 -10.20
CA GLY A 230 19.36 7.64 -9.11
C GLY A 230 17.87 7.74 -8.81
N PHE A 231 17.41 6.91 -7.88
CA PHE A 231 16.01 6.90 -7.45
C PHE A 231 15.85 6.42 -6.00
N CYS A 232 14.71 6.75 -5.40
CA CYS A 232 14.21 6.11 -4.21
C CYS A 232 12.89 5.38 -4.53
N VAL A 233 12.84 4.09 -4.23
CA VAL A 233 11.68 3.23 -4.49
C VAL A 233 11.66 2.03 -3.52
N GLY A 234 10.49 1.42 -3.33
CA GLY A 234 10.35 0.17 -2.58
C GLY A 234 10.96 -1.02 -3.32
N GLU A 235 11.30 -2.07 -2.56
CA GLU A 235 11.73 -3.34 -3.14
C GLU A 235 10.61 -3.97 -4.00
N PRO A 236 10.96 -4.71 -5.06
CA PRO A 236 12.28 -5.28 -5.36
C PRO A 236 13.13 -4.47 -6.35
N TRP A 237 12.74 -3.24 -6.67
CA TRP A 237 13.34 -2.51 -7.79
C TRP A 237 14.78 -2.07 -7.52
N ASN A 238 15.16 -1.87 -6.24
CA ASN A 238 16.55 -1.62 -5.85
C ASN A 238 17.40 -2.87 -6.05
N GLN A 239 16.95 -4.02 -5.54
CA GLN A 239 17.64 -5.29 -5.78
C GLN A 239 17.71 -5.63 -7.27
N ARG A 240 16.67 -5.29 -8.05
CA ARG A 240 16.66 -5.49 -9.49
C ARG A 240 17.73 -4.67 -10.21
N ALA A 241 17.93 -3.41 -9.81
CA ALA A 241 18.98 -2.56 -10.39
C ALA A 241 20.38 -3.13 -10.13
N ILE A 242 20.61 -3.70 -8.94
CA ILE A 242 21.87 -4.37 -8.60
C ILE A 242 22.05 -5.65 -9.42
N SER A 243 21.03 -6.52 -9.47
CA SER A 243 21.06 -7.79 -10.18
C SER A 243 21.26 -7.63 -11.69
N ASP A 244 20.70 -6.56 -12.26
CA ASP A 244 20.86 -6.23 -13.69
C ASP A 244 22.16 -5.42 -13.96
N ASN A 245 23.00 -5.18 -12.94
CA ASN A 245 24.23 -4.38 -13.00
C ASN A 245 24.02 -2.96 -13.57
N ILE A 246 22.96 -2.29 -13.15
CA ILE A 246 22.58 -0.94 -13.61
C ILE A 246 22.92 0.11 -12.54
N GLY A 247 22.85 -0.25 -11.26
CA GLY A 247 23.08 0.65 -10.16
C GLY A 247 23.51 -0.07 -8.88
N PHE A 248 23.68 0.73 -7.84
CA PHE A 248 24.06 0.26 -6.50
C PHE A 248 23.23 0.97 -5.44
N THR A 249 23.01 0.32 -4.29
CA THR A 249 22.34 0.93 -3.14
C THR A 249 23.32 1.83 -2.39
N ALA A 250 23.05 3.13 -2.38
CA ALA A 250 23.83 4.12 -1.61
C ALA A 250 23.38 4.18 -0.15
N ALA A 251 22.08 3.97 0.11
CA ALA A 251 21.51 3.86 1.45
C ALA A 251 20.23 3.04 1.39
N THR A 252 20.00 2.21 2.41
CA THR A 252 18.67 1.65 2.66
C THR A 252 17.84 2.65 3.45
N SER A 253 16.51 2.60 3.36
CA SER A 253 15.64 3.53 4.08
C SER A 253 15.71 3.35 5.60
N GLN A 254 15.96 2.13 6.08
CA GLN A 254 16.18 1.87 7.50
C GLN A 254 17.49 2.45 8.07
N GLN A 255 18.46 2.79 7.20
CA GLN A 255 19.63 3.60 7.61
C GLN A 255 19.27 5.08 7.79
N ILE A 256 18.18 5.55 7.15
CA ILE A 256 17.66 6.90 7.33
C ILE A 256 16.81 6.99 8.60
N TRP A 257 15.90 6.03 8.76
CA TRP A 257 15.04 5.88 9.93
C TRP A 257 14.78 4.40 10.21
N PRO A 258 15.43 3.79 11.21
CA PRO A 258 15.16 2.39 11.59
C PRO A 258 13.71 2.18 11.98
N GLU A 259 13.10 1.11 11.48
CA GLU A 259 11.68 0.77 11.72
C GLU A 259 10.70 1.87 11.24
N HIS A 260 11.04 2.59 10.18
CA HIS A 260 10.13 3.59 9.62
C HIS A 260 8.85 2.96 9.05
N PRO A 261 7.70 3.65 9.16
CA PRO A 261 6.47 3.20 8.52
C PRO A 261 6.58 3.38 7.00
N GLU A 262 5.89 2.52 6.26
CA GLU A 262 6.01 2.57 4.80
C GLU A 262 4.66 2.62 4.09
N LYS A 263 3.97 1.50 3.93
CA LYS A 263 2.65 1.44 3.30
C LYS A 263 1.57 1.24 4.34
N ILE A 264 0.37 1.66 3.97
CA ILE A 264 -0.82 1.50 4.79
C ILE A 264 -1.95 0.85 3.98
N LEU A 265 -2.88 0.26 4.70
CA LEU A 265 -4.18 -0.14 4.17
C LEU A 265 -5.09 1.08 4.23
N GLY A 266 -5.11 1.84 3.15
CA GLY A 266 -5.82 3.11 3.06
C GLY A 266 -7.18 2.97 2.37
N THR A 267 -8.13 3.78 2.80
CA THR A 267 -9.49 3.85 2.24
C THR A 267 -10.08 5.23 2.46
N ARG A 268 -11.32 5.47 2.00
CA ARG A 268 -12.10 6.66 2.31
C ARG A 268 -12.78 6.53 3.67
N ALA A 269 -12.81 7.59 4.47
CA ALA A 269 -13.50 7.60 5.76
C ALA A 269 -15.00 7.28 5.61
N GLN A 270 -15.65 7.80 4.56
CA GLN A 270 -17.03 7.48 4.24
C GLN A 270 -17.25 5.98 4.09
N TRP A 271 -16.38 5.27 3.34
CA TRP A 271 -16.51 3.83 3.14
C TRP A 271 -16.43 3.05 4.46
N VAL A 272 -15.53 3.45 5.38
CA VAL A 272 -15.44 2.85 6.71
C VAL A 272 -16.70 3.07 7.54
N ASN A 273 -17.25 4.29 7.48
CA ASN A 273 -18.46 4.63 8.24
C ASN A 273 -19.70 3.90 7.72
N GLU A 274 -19.78 3.67 6.41
CA GLU A 274 -20.86 2.91 5.77
C GLU A 274 -20.71 1.40 5.91
N ASN A 275 -19.48 0.90 6.12
CA ASN A 275 -19.15 -0.54 6.13
C ASN A 275 -18.20 -0.89 7.28
N PRO A 276 -18.53 -0.58 8.55
CA PRO A 276 -17.60 -0.75 9.68
C PRO A 276 -17.23 -2.21 9.94
N ASN A 277 -18.15 -3.16 9.79
CA ASN A 277 -17.85 -4.59 9.96
C ASN A 277 -16.97 -5.12 8.80
N THR A 278 -17.21 -4.65 7.57
CA THR A 278 -16.37 -4.97 6.40
C THR A 278 -14.95 -4.41 6.58
N ALA A 279 -14.80 -3.17 7.07
CA ALA A 279 -13.51 -2.56 7.35
C ALA A 279 -12.73 -3.35 8.43
N ARG A 280 -13.42 -3.77 9.50
CA ARG A 280 -12.86 -4.62 10.55
C ARG A 280 -12.43 -5.98 9.99
N ALA A 281 -13.27 -6.62 9.20
CA ALA A 281 -13.00 -7.93 8.59
C ALA A 281 -11.82 -7.87 7.61
N LEU A 282 -11.75 -6.82 6.77
CA LEU A 282 -10.64 -6.56 5.88
C LEU A 282 -9.33 -6.37 6.65
N THR A 283 -9.35 -5.53 7.69
CA THR A 283 -8.18 -5.30 8.54
C THR A 283 -7.72 -6.58 9.21
N ALA A 284 -8.64 -7.40 9.73
CA ALA A 284 -8.31 -8.69 10.36
C ALA A 284 -7.68 -9.67 9.37
N ALA A 285 -8.21 -9.77 8.15
CA ALA A 285 -7.67 -10.65 7.10
C ALA A 285 -6.23 -10.26 6.71
N VAL A 286 -5.98 -8.97 6.52
CA VAL A 286 -4.64 -8.45 6.15
C VAL A 286 -3.67 -8.55 7.32
N LEU A 287 -4.12 -8.29 8.55
CA LEU A 287 -3.32 -8.41 9.78
C LEU A 287 -2.90 -9.86 10.04
N GLU A 288 -3.80 -10.83 9.83
CA GLU A 288 -3.48 -12.25 9.95
C GLU A 288 -2.48 -12.70 8.87
N ALA A 289 -2.61 -12.20 7.64
CA ALA A 289 -1.65 -12.44 6.58
C ALA A 289 -0.26 -11.85 6.93
N ALA A 290 -0.21 -10.63 7.44
CA ALA A 290 1.03 -10.00 7.89
C ALA A 290 1.73 -10.82 8.99
N ARG A 291 0.97 -11.28 9.99
CA ARG A 291 1.45 -12.18 11.06
C ARG A 291 1.97 -13.50 10.48
N TRP A 292 1.24 -14.10 9.55
CA TRP A 292 1.65 -15.34 8.91
C TRP A 292 2.97 -15.18 8.14
N ILE A 293 3.15 -14.09 7.39
CA ILE A 293 4.39 -13.81 6.63
C ILE A 293 5.59 -13.75 7.60
N ASP A 294 5.45 -13.03 8.72
CA ASP A 294 6.55 -12.82 9.67
C ASP A 294 6.79 -14.00 10.61
N ALA A 295 5.91 -15.02 10.62
CA ALA A 295 6.01 -16.15 11.56
C ALA A 295 7.21 -17.07 11.28
N SER A 296 7.71 -17.14 10.05
CA SER A 296 8.90 -17.94 9.71
C SER A 296 9.56 -17.50 8.40
N ASP A 297 10.83 -17.86 8.25
CA ASP A 297 11.55 -17.69 6.99
C ASP A 297 10.91 -18.46 5.83
N ASP A 298 10.32 -19.63 6.10
CA ASP A 298 9.63 -20.41 5.06
C ASP A 298 8.38 -19.70 4.55
N ASN A 299 7.60 -19.06 5.43
CA ASN A 299 6.46 -18.23 5.04
C ASN A 299 6.92 -17.02 4.20
N ARG A 300 8.06 -16.42 4.54
CA ARG A 300 8.67 -15.34 3.74
C ARG A 300 9.13 -15.83 2.38
N ARG A 301 9.72 -17.05 2.28
CA ARG A 301 10.08 -17.69 1.01
C ARG A 301 8.86 -18.00 0.16
N GLU A 302 7.81 -18.59 0.75
CA GLU A 302 6.55 -18.84 0.05
C GLU A 302 5.93 -17.53 -0.46
N THR A 303 5.93 -16.48 0.36
CA THR A 303 5.47 -15.15 -0.04
C THR A 303 6.26 -14.62 -1.24
N ALA A 304 7.59 -14.72 -1.23
CA ALA A 304 8.43 -14.32 -2.36
C ALA A 304 8.11 -15.10 -3.64
N GLN A 305 7.86 -16.41 -3.55
CA GLN A 305 7.46 -17.25 -4.68
C GLN A 305 6.11 -16.80 -5.27
N VAL A 306 5.11 -16.54 -4.42
CA VAL A 306 3.80 -16.04 -4.85
C VAL A 306 3.93 -14.69 -5.55
N LEU A 307 4.61 -13.73 -4.90
CA LEU A 307 4.76 -12.38 -5.42
C LEU A 307 5.56 -12.29 -6.71
N ALA A 308 6.50 -13.23 -6.95
CA ALA A 308 7.26 -13.31 -8.20
C ALA A 308 6.37 -13.60 -9.42
N GLY A 309 5.18 -14.17 -9.20
CA GLY A 309 4.25 -14.54 -10.25
C GLY A 309 3.78 -13.37 -11.12
N ARG A 310 3.40 -13.68 -12.38
CA ARG A 310 2.96 -12.69 -13.37
C ARG A 310 1.74 -11.85 -12.92
N ALA A 311 0.87 -12.45 -12.13
CA ALA A 311 -0.31 -11.77 -11.60
C ALA A 311 0.06 -10.62 -10.64
N TRP A 312 1.21 -10.73 -9.96
CA TRP A 312 1.63 -9.83 -8.90
C TRP A 312 2.76 -8.91 -9.35
N ILE A 313 4.00 -9.17 -8.95
CA ILE A 313 5.14 -8.27 -9.26
C ILE A 313 5.73 -8.58 -10.63
N ASN A 314 5.73 -9.86 -11.06
CA ASN A 314 6.31 -10.33 -12.31
C ASN A 314 7.84 -10.11 -12.34
N THR A 315 8.54 -10.73 -11.42
CA THR A 315 10.01 -10.68 -11.30
C THR A 315 10.58 -12.05 -10.93
N LYS A 316 11.89 -12.18 -10.87
CA LYS A 316 12.54 -13.41 -10.41
C LYS A 316 12.40 -13.55 -8.89
N VAL A 317 12.22 -14.79 -8.39
CA VAL A 317 12.09 -15.07 -6.95
C VAL A 317 13.32 -14.57 -6.18
N GLU A 318 14.52 -14.76 -6.74
CA GLU A 318 15.79 -14.36 -6.11
C GLU A 318 15.89 -12.86 -5.87
N THR A 319 15.21 -12.06 -6.71
CA THR A 319 15.18 -10.60 -6.56
C THR A 319 14.35 -10.17 -5.34
N LEU A 320 13.39 -10.99 -4.93
CA LEU A 320 12.51 -10.74 -3.78
C LEU A 320 13.06 -11.37 -2.50
N GLN A 321 13.45 -12.64 -2.59
CA GLN A 321 13.68 -13.52 -1.45
C GLN A 321 14.79 -13.00 -0.53
N GLY A 322 15.90 -12.55 -1.08
CA GLY A 322 17.03 -12.06 -0.27
C GLY A 322 16.60 -10.92 0.65
N ARG A 323 15.98 -9.87 0.10
CA ARG A 323 15.51 -8.71 0.88
C ARG A 323 14.42 -9.07 1.90
N MET A 324 13.53 -9.99 1.56
CA MET A 324 12.51 -10.46 2.51
C MET A 324 13.13 -11.25 3.68
N LEU A 325 14.26 -11.92 3.46
CA LEU A 325 15.01 -12.64 4.49
C LEU A 325 16.03 -11.76 5.23
N GLY A 326 16.07 -10.46 4.94
CA GLY A 326 17.05 -9.54 5.53
C GLY A 326 18.46 -9.67 4.96
N GLN A 327 18.62 -10.38 3.85
CA GLN A 327 19.91 -10.54 3.16
C GLN A 327 20.10 -9.40 2.16
N TYR A 328 21.02 -8.52 2.46
CA TYR A 328 21.28 -7.32 1.68
C TYR A 328 22.65 -7.36 1.00
N GLN A 329 22.71 -6.75 -0.16
CA GLN A 329 23.93 -6.41 -0.88
C GLN A 329 23.76 -5.02 -1.50
N ASN A 330 24.85 -4.25 -1.59
CA ASN A 330 24.77 -2.89 -2.11
C ASN A 330 25.23 -2.74 -3.55
N GLY A 331 25.77 -3.78 -4.22
CA GLY A 331 26.33 -3.67 -5.56
C GLY A 331 27.74 -3.01 -5.62
N LEU A 332 28.31 -2.70 -4.43
CA LEU A 332 29.68 -2.19 -4.27
C LEU A 332 30.62 -3.24 -3.66
N GLY A 333 30.19 -4.51 -3.61
CA GLY A 333 30.96 -5.61 -3.03
C GLY A 333 30.66 -5.88 -1.55
N GLN A 334 29.75 -5.15 -0.93
CA GLN A 334 29.34 -5.39 0.46
C GLN A 334 28.04 -6.19 0.51
N SER A 335 27.98 -7.14 1.44
CA SER A 335 26.78 -7.92 1.77
C SER A 335 26.67 -8.03 3.29
N TRP A 336 25.43 -8.01 3.80
CA TRP A 336 25.17 -8.11 5.24
C TRP A 336 23.80 -8.72 5.52
N GLN A 337 23.61 -9.26 6.73
CA GLN A 337 22.32 -9.54 7.31
C GLN A 337 21.82 -8.27 7.99
N ASP A 338 20.70 -7.73 7.54
CA ASP A 338 20.15 -6.49 8.07
C ASP A 338 19.45 -6.74 9.42
N THR A 339 19.73 -5.90 10.41
CA THR A 339 19.11 -5.96 11.72
C THR A 339 17.69 -5.38 11.71
N HIS A 340 17.40 -4.54 10.70
CA HIS A 340 16.10 -3.90 10.47
C HIS A 340 15.54 -4.28 9.10
N PRO A 341 15.29 -5.58 8.81
CA PRO A 341 14.75 -6.00 7.52
C PRO A 341 13.31 -5.49 7.34
N MET A 342 12.78 -5.63 6.14
CA MET A 342 11.35 -5.42 5.91
C MET A 342 10.53 -6.34 6.82
N ARG A 343 9.59 -5.76 7.57
CA ARG A 343 8.68 -6.47 8.47
C ARG A 343 7.24 -6.08 8.19
N PHE A 344 6.33 -7.01 8.41
CA PHE A 344 4.90 -6.84 8.14
C PHE A 344 4.03 -6.84 9.40
N PHE A 345 4.48 -7.51 10.46
CA PHE A 345 3.71 -7.67 11.70
C PHE A 345 4.48 -7.19 12.94
N GLY A 346 5.72 -7.70 13.17
CA GLY A 346 6.56 -7.28 14.29
C GLY A 346 5.86 -7.30 15.64
N ASP A 347 5.22 -8.41 15.99
CA ASP A 347 4.41 -8.58 17.22
C ASP A 347 3.29 -7.54 17.36
N GLY A 348 2.72 -7.08 16.25
CA GLY A 348 1.66 -6.07 16.20
C GLY A 348 2.17 -4.62 16.18
N LYS A 349 3.46 -4.38 16.45
CA LYS A 349 4.03 -3.02 16.48
C LYS A 349 4.21 -2.42 15.09
N VAL A 350 4.52 -3.24 14.09
CA VAL A 350 4.62 -2.80 12.69
C VAL A 350 3.26 -2.43 12.14
N SER A 351 2.26 -3.28 12.36
CA SER A 351 0.92 -3.10 11.79
C SER A 351 0.06 -2.05 12.52
N PHE A 352 0.47 -1.62 13.73
CA PHE A 352 -0.28 -0.60 14.47
C PHE A 352 -0.18 0.78 13.77
N PRO A 353 -1.30 1.48 13.56
CA PRO A 353 -1.30 2.80 12.92
C PRO A 353 -0.93 3.90 13.92
N TRP A 354 0.37 4.05 14.22
CA TRP A 354 0.88 5.04 15.16
C TRP A 354 0.55 6.48 14.74
N LEU A 355 0.04 7.29 15.65
CA LEU A 355 -0.28 8.69 15.37
C LEU A 355 0.99 9.47 15.03
N SER A 356 2.09 9.26 15.81
CA SER A 356 3.37 9.91 15.55
C SER A 356 3.91 9.66 14.15
N ASP A 357 3.66 8.49 13.56
CA ASP A 357 4.10 8.20 12.19
C ASP A 357 3.42 9.11 11.16
N GLY A 358 2.10 9.26 11.27
CA GLY A 358 1.36 10.16 10.39
C GLY A 358 1.72 11.62 10.57
N MET A 359 1.91 12.03 11.81
CA MET A 359 2.34 13.40 12.15
C MET A 359 3.71 13.71 11.54
N TRP A 360 4.64 12.75 11.51
CA TRP A 360 5.95 12.94 10.88
C TRP A 360 5.82 13.31 9.39
N PHE A 361 4.96 12.62 8.63
CA PHE A 361 4.74 12.96 7.22
C PHE A 361 4.20 14.39 7.04
N LEU A 362 3.34 14.85 7.93
CA LEU A 362 2.86 16.23 7.92
C LEU A 362 4.00 17.22 8.18
N THR A 363 4.92 16.91 9.11
CA THR A 363 6.09 17.78 9.35
C THR A 363 7.00 17.86 8.14
N GLN A 364 7.17 16.76 7.39
CA GLN A 364 7.95 16.78 6.16
C GLN A 364 7.20 17.50 5.01
N MET A 365 5.87 17.38 4.93
CA MET A 365 5.11 18.18 3.98
C MET A 365 5.25 19.68 4.27
N LYS A 366 5.25 20.09 5.54
CA LYS A 366 5.53 21.46 5.95
C LYS A 366 6.96 21.87 5.61
N ARG A 367 7.95 21.04 5.96
CA ARG A 367 9.37 21.28 5.68
C ARG A 367 9.63 21.53 4.18
N TRP A 368 8.95 20.78 3.30
CA TRP A 368 9.16 20.82 1.87
C TRP A 368 8.17 21.74 1.12
N GLY A 369 7.47 22.63 1.84
CA GLY A 369 6.60 23.64 1.22
C GLY A 369 5.31 23.08 0.59
N LEU A 370 4.96 21.83 0.86
CA LEU A 370 3.71 21.24 0.42
C LEU A 370 2.51 21.69 1.26
N LEU A 371 2.77 22.13 2.49
CA LEU A 371 1.83 22.81 3.38
C LEU A 371 2.34 24.23 3.66
N THR A 372 1.48 25.23 3.47
CA THR A 372 1.80 26.63 3.77
C THR A 372 1.77 26.90 5.26
N ASP A 373 0.86 26.30 5.98
CA ASP A 373 0.64 26.48 7.41
C ASP A 373 0.84 25.18 8.19
N ASP A 374 1.11 25.29 9.47
CA ASP A 374 1.13 24.13 10.38
C ASP A 374 -0.30 23.65 10.63
N PRO A 375 -0.65 22.39 10.29
CA PRO A 375 -1.96 21.85 10.62
C PRO A 375 -2.04 21.50 12.10
N ASP A 376 -3.23 21.20 12.61
CA ASP A 376 -3.34 20.45 13.87
C ASP A 376 -2.90 19.00 13.63
N TYR A 377 -1.60 18.75 13.79
CA TYR A 377 -0.93 17.50 13.50
C TYR A 377 -1.59 16.29 14.16
N LEU A 378 -1.93 16.44 15.44
CA LEU A 378 -2.51 15.35 16.22
C LEU A 378 -3.98 15.11 15.85
N ALA A 379 -4.77 16.17 15.65
CA ALA A 379 -6.17 16.03 15.25
C ALA A 379 -6.28 15.36 13.87
N VAL A 380 -5.43 15.76 12.91
CA VAL A 380 -5.39 15.15 11.57
C VAL A 380 -5.00 13.67 11.67
N ALA A 381 -3.98 13.34 12.46
CA ALA A 381 -3.58 11.94 12.63
C ALA A 381 -4.68 11.10 13.28
N ARG A 382 -5.37 11.60 14.28
CA ARG A 382 -6.51 10.94 14.94
C ARG A 382 -7.71 10.75 14.01
N GLN A 383 -7.97 11.71 13.13
CA GLN A 383 -9.05 11.62 12.16
C GLN A 383 -8.80 10.51 11.13
N ILE A 384 -7.55 10.37 10.68
CA ILE A 384 -7.16 9.43 9.63
C ILE A 384 -6.96 8.02 10.18
N ASN A 385 -6.22 7.86 11.29
CA ASN A 385 -5.81 6.56 11.81
C ASN A 385 -6.96 5.91 12.59
N ARG A 386 -7.57 4.88 12.01
CA ARG A 386 -8.70 4.15 12.59
C ARG A 386 -8.21 3.09 13.59
N ILE A 387 -7.58 3.59 14.67
CA ILE A 387 -7.10 2.74 15.76
C ILE A 387 -8.23 1.93 16.40
N ASP A 388 -9.46 2.45 16.40
CA ASP A 388 -10.66 1.76 16.84
C ASP A 388 -10.92 0.48 16.02
N ILE A 389 -10.86 0.56 14.69
CA ILE A 389 -11.02 -0.58 13.78
C ILE A 389 -9.84 -1.57 13.94
N TYR A 390 -8.61 -1.04 14.03
CA TYR A 390 -7.43 -1.90 14.25
C TYR A 390 -7.54 -2.72 15.54
N LYS A 391 -7.92 -2.10 16.66
CA LYS A 391 -8.09 -2.77 17.96
C LYS A 391 -9.13 -3.89 17.89
N GLN A 392 -10.25 -3.67 17.21
CA GLN A 392 -11.29 -4.66 16.99
C GLN A 392 -10.79 -5.82 16.10
N ALA A 393 -10.07 -5.51 15.02
CA ALA A 393 -9.47 -6.51 14.14
C ALA A 393 -8.41 -7.35 14.88
N ALA A 394 -7.54 -6.70 15.65
CA ALA A 394 -6.53 -7.37 16.47
C ALA A 394 -7.15 -8.34 17.50
N SER A 395 -8.26 -7.93 18.13
CA SER A 395 -9.03 -8.79 19.04
C SER A 395 -9.56 -10.05 18.33
N ALA A 396 -10.06 -9.89 17.10
CA ALA A 396 -10.61 -11.02 16.32
C ALA A 396 -9.52 -11.97 15.81
N VAL A 397 -8.35 -11.44 15.43
CA VAL A 397 -7.18 -12.27 15.07
C VAL A 397 -6.63 -13.00 16.28
N GLY A 398 -6.72 -12.38 17.46
CA GLY A 398 -6.29 -12.94 18.74
C GLY A 398 -4.78 -12.91 18.96
N GLN A 399 -4.37 -12.92 20.22
CA GLN A 399 -2.95 -12.98 20.64
C GLN A 399 -2.08 -11.84 20.06
N ILE A 400 -2.64 -10.63 19.93
CA ILE A 400 -1.90 -9.42 19.51
C ILE A 400 -1.82 -8.47 20.70
N ALA A 401 -0.60 -8.22 21.17
CA ALA A 401 -0.37 -7.22 22.20
C ALA A 401 -0.53 -5.82 21.61
N LEU A 402 -1.51 -5.06 22.10
CA LEU A 402 -1.66 -3.66 21.73
C LEU A 402 -0.65 -2.81 22.49
N PRO A 403 -0.06 -1.76 21.87
CA PRO A 403 0.82 -0.85 22.56
C PRO A 403 0.05 -0.04 23.62
N ALA A 404 0.75 0.33 24.71
CA ALA A 404 0.18 1.11 25.80
C ALA A 404 -0.09 2.58 25.41
N THR A 405 0.57 3.08 24.39
CA THR A 405 0.42 4.46 23.87
C THR A 405 0.14 4.42 22.37
N GLU A 406 -0.36 5.52 21.83
CA GLU A 406 -0.61 5.67 20.38
C GLU A 406 0.54 6.43 19.69
N MET A 407 1.59 6.79 20.46
CA MET A 407 2.78 7.49 20.01
C MET A 407 4.00 6.60 20.19
N ARG A 408 4.97 6.72 19.29
CA ARG A 408 6.29 6.08 19.40
C ARG A 408 7.39 7.08 19.11
N SER A 409 8.59 6.81 19.67
CA SER A 409 9.79 7.61 19.46
C SER A 409 10.77 6.89 18.54
N SER A 410 11.50 7.65 17.74
CA SER A 410 12.53 7.17 16.82
C SER A 410 13.65 8.18 16.66
N THR A 411 14.86 7.72 16.36
CA THR A 411 15.99 8.58 16.02
C THR A 411 16.33 8.40 14.53
N LEU A 412 16.47 9.50 13.80
CA LEU A 412 16.76 9.49 12.37
C LEU A 412 18.27 9.65 12.11
N ILE A 413 18.68 9.52 10.84
CA ILE A 413 20.09 9.54 10.40
C ILE A 413 20.87 10.79 10.82
N ASP A 414 20.20 11.93 10.98
CA ASP A 414 20.79 13.20 11.44
C ASP A 414 20.85 13.33 12.97
N GLY A 415 20.53 12.29 13.71
CA GLY A 415 20.49 12.25 15.18
C GLY A 415 19.26 12.93 15.78
N LYS A 416 18.32 13.46 14.97
CA LYS A 416 17.09 14.05 15.49
C LYS A 416 16.17 12.97 16.02
N VAL A 417 15.62 13.23 17.19
CA VAL A 417 14.58 12.39 17.80
C VAL A 417 13.21 12.88 17.36
N TRP A 418 12.41 11.97 16.91
CA TRP A 418 10.99 12.19 16.60
C TRP A 418 10.13 11.37 17.54
N ASP A 419 9.27 12.02 18.30
CA ASP A 419 8.31 11.41 19.25
C ASP A 419 6.89 11.98 19.13
N GLY A 420 6.69 12.97 18.25
CA GLY A 420 5.41 13.64 18.03
C GLY A 420 5.07 14.71 19.07
N SER A 421 5.95 15.05 20.01
CA SER A 421 5.65 15.99 21.10
C SER A 421 5.53 17.44 20.62
N ASP A 422 6.38 17.87 19.68
CA ASP A 422 6.35 19.22 19.11
C ASP A 422 6.61 19.19 17.60
N PRO A 423 5.58 18.88 16.80
CA PRO A 423 5.73 18.74 15.35
C PRO A 423 6.13 20.03 14.63
N ALA A 424 5.65 21.19 15.09
CA ALA A 424 5.96 22.47 14.47
C ALA A 424 7.43 22.84 14.68
N ALA A 425 7.93 22.72 15.92
CA ALA A 425 9.34 22.93 16.21
C ALA A 425 10.23 21.92 15.47
N TYR A 426 9.82 20.67 15.38
CA TYR A 426 10.54 19.65 14.60
C TYR A 426 10.66 20.04 13.12
N ALA A 427 9.55 20.43 12.47
CA ALA A 427 9.55 20.89 11.08
C ALA A 427 10.45 22.12 10.88
N ALA A 428 10.41 23.07 11.81
CA ALA A 428 11.21 24.29 11.76
C ALA A 428 12.71 24.06 11.99
N SER A 429 13.09 22.95 12.66
CA SER A 429 14.48 22.68 13.11
C SER A 429 15.46 22.32 12.00
N PHE A 430 15.02 22.13 10.76
CA PHE A 430 15.87 21.74 9.64
C PHE A 430 16.51 22.96 8.96
N ALA A 431 17.82 22.87 8.67
CA ALA A 431 18.54 23.92 7.95
C ALA A 431 18.14 23.96 6.46
N ILE A 432 18.00 22.78 5.84
CA ILE A 432 17.54 22.63 4.45
C ILE A 432 16.05 22.35 4.44
N LYS A 433 15.28 23.29 3.91
CA LYS A 433 13.83 23.27 3.77
C LYS A 433 13.43 24.13 2.55
N HIS A 434 12.19 23.99 2.08
CA HIS A 434 11.61 24.78 0.96
C HIS A 434 10.82 25.96 1.52
#